data_4c1353ed6224e23c0fcd22b870bce3f2
#
_entry.id   4c1353ed6224e23c0fcd22b870bce3f2
#
_cell.length_a   1.000
_cell.length_b   1.000
_cell.length_c   1.000
_cell.angle_alpha   90.00
_cell.angle_beta   90.00
_cell.angle_gamma   90.00
#
_symmetry.space_group_name_H-M   'P 1'
#
loop_
_entity.id
_entity.type
_entity.pdbx_description
1 polymer ?
#
loop_
_entity_poly.entity_id
_entity_poly.type
_entity_poly.pdbx_seq_one_letter_code
_entity_poly.pdbx_strand_id
1 'polypeptide(L)'
;MNLPTERRSVFIATVSSRRYNNLIEEGEYTDPSGDLAEKIFREAGFRDIKRVLIKDDPMMIKEVVKMASKEGYSILIFIGGTGVAKDDYTVETLKKLFDKEIPGFNVLYTLYSEREVGVRAMASRASAGFIDNLLVYAIPGSIKAVRLCIERLILPEAEHLIKVRRGLKH
;
A
#
# COMPACT_ATOMS: atom_id res chain seq x y z
N MET A 1 -6.24 26.17 19.20
CA MET A 1 -5.72 26.29 17.83
C MET A 1 -6.06 24.98 17.12
N ASN A 2 -7.08 24.99 16.27
CA ASN A 2 -7.42 23.81 15.47
C ASN A 2 -6.31 23.67 14.42
N LEU A 3 -5.46 22.63 14.62
CA LEU A 3 -4.57 22.20 13.55
C LEU A 3 -5.45 21.85 12.32
N PRO A 4 -5.01 22.20 11.10
CA PRO A 4 -5.74 21.83 9.92
C PRO A 4 -5.99 20.32 9.96
N THR A 5 -7.23 19.93 9.76
CA THR A 5 -7.62 18.52 9.60
C THR A 5 -6.65 17.91 8.60
N GLU A 6 -5.81 16.98 9.08
CA GLU A 6 -4.80 16.33 8.24
C GLU A 6 -5.51 15.82 6.99
N ARG A 7 -4.96 16.18 5.83
CA ARG A 7 -5.49 15.78 4.54
C ARG A 7 -5.57 14.24 4.52
N ARG A 8 -6.77 13.69 4.66
CA ARG A 8 -7.00 12.25 4.51
C ARG A 8 -6.86 11.90 3.04
N SER A 9 -5.63 11.66 2.63
CA SER A 9 -5.26 11.38 1.25
C SER A 9 -4.54 10.04 1.12
N VAL A 10 -4.86 9.30 0.09
CA VAL A 10 -4.23 8.01 -0.21
C VAL A 10 -3.93 7.88 -1.70
N PHE A 11 -2.73 7.44 -2.00
CA PHE A 11 -2.32 7.07 -3.35
C PHE A 11 -2.29 5.54 -3.43
N ILE A 12 -3.01 4.95 -4.37
CA ILE A 12 -3.15 3.51 -4.57
C ILE A 12 -2.45 3.13 -5.88
N ALA A 13 -1.42 2.32 -5.80
CA ALA A 13 -0.71 1.78 -6.94
C ALA A 13 -0.95 0.28 -7.07
N THR A 14 -1.69 -0.14 -8.06
CA THR A 14 -1.82 -1.57 -8.39
C THR A 14 -0.61 -2.02 -9.19
N VAL A 15 0.08 -3.03 -8.69
CA VAL A 15 1.29 -3.59 -9.28
C VAL A 15 0.94 -4.89 -9.99
N SER A 16 0.93 -4.88 -11.32
CA SER A 16 0.61 -6.05 -12.13
C SER A 16 1.14 -5.90 -13.55
N SER A 17 2.22 -6.59 -13.87
CA SER A 17 2.79 -6.57 -15.21
C SER A 17 1.79 -7.07 -16.28
N ARG A 18 1.00 -8.09 -15.94
CA ARG A 18 -0.02 -8.61 -16.85
C ARG A 18 -1.11 -7.57 -17.17
N ARG A 19 -1.71 -6.94 -16.16
CA ARG A 19 -2.73 -5.90 -16.36
C ARG A 19 -2.18 -4.69 -17.08
N TYR A 20 -0.96 -4.30 -16.76
CA TYR A 20 -0.30 -3.18 -17.44
C TYR A 20 -0.07 -3.46 -18.92
N ASN A 21 0.38 -4.68 -19.29
CA ASN A 21 0.55 -5.06 -20.68
C ASN A 21 -0.81 -5.08 -21.40
N ASN A 22 -1.88 -5.63 -20.79
CA ASN A 22 -3.21 -5.58 -21.37
C ASN A 22 -3.69 -4.15 -21.63
N LEU A 23 -3.43 -3.22 -20.69
CA LEU A 23 -3.76 -1.81 -20.90
C LEU A 23 -3.04 -1.22 -22.13
N ILE A 24 -1.76 -1.55 -22.32
CA ILE A 24 -0.98 -1.05 -23.47
C ILE A 24 -1.42 -1.70 -24.77
N GLU A 25 -1.71 -2.99 -24.79
CA GLU A 25 -2.01 -3.77 -25.99
C GLU A 25 -3.48 -3.66 -26.40
N GLU A 26 -4.40 -3.70 -25.43
CA GLU A 26 -5.86 -3.78 -25.63
C GLU A 26 -6.59 -2.48 -25.28
N GLY A 27 -5.93 -1.54 -24.60
CA GLY A 27 -6.50 -0.25 -24.18
C GLY A 27 -7.39 -0.32 -22.94
N GLU A 28 -7.57 -1.49 -22.34
CA GLU A 28 -8.44 -1.71 -21.19
C GLU A 28 -7.89 -2.77 -20.24
N TYR A 29 -8.28 -2.67 -18.97
CA TYR A 29 -7.95 -3.65 -17.93
C TYR A 29 -9.00 -3.63 -16.83
N THR A 30 -9.02 -4.68 -16.01
CA THR A 30 -9.82 -4.76 -14.78
C THR A 30 -8.91 -4.78 -13.57
N ASP A 31 -9.31 -4.10 -12.50
CA ASP A 31 -8.55 -4.03 -11.25
C ASP A 31 -9.46 -4.16 -10.02
N PRO A 32 -10.02 -5.35 -9.77
CA PRO A 32 -10.95 -5.54 -8.65
C PRO A 32 -10.34 -5.21 -7.28
N SER A 33 -9.05 -5.45 -7.10
CA SER A 33 -8.35 -5.16 -5.84
C SER A 33 -8.18 -3.67 -5.61
N GLY A 34 -7.80 -2.93 -6.65
CA GLY A 34 -7.73 -1.47 -6.59
C GLY A 34 -9.11 -0.83 -6.42
N ASP A 35 -10.13 -1.35 -7.10
CA ASP A 35 -11.52 -0.90 -6.95
C ASP A 35 -12.01 -1.08 -5.51
N LEU A 36 -11.73 -2.23 -4.91
CA LEU A 36 -12.07 -2.52 -3.52
C LEU A 36 -11.33 -1.58 -2.57
N ALA A 37 -10.02 -1.38 -2.77
CA ALA A 37 -9.23 -0.48 -1.94
C ALA A 37 -9.79 0.95 -1.97
N GLU A 38 -10.05 1.48 -3.16
CA GLU A 38 -10.66 2.80 -3.30
C GLU A 38 -12.01 2.89 -2.59
N LYS A 39 -12.88 1.91 -2.76
CA LYS A 39 -14.19 1.86 -2.10
C LYS A 39 -14.05 1.93 -0.58
N ILE A 40 -13.19 1.09 0.02
CA ILE A 40 -13.00 1.06 1.48
C ILE A 40 -12.48 2.41 1.99
N PHE A 41 -11.51 3.04 1.31
CA PHE A 41 -11.02 4.35 1.71
C PHE A 41 -12.07 5.44 1.58
N ARG A 42 -12.90 5.45 0.53
CA ARG A 42 -14.01 6.40 0.39
C ARG A 42 -15.01 6.26 1.51
N GLU A 43 -15.40 5.04 1.86
CA GLU A 43 -16.32 4.74 2.97
C GLU A 43 -15.72 5.19 4.32
N ALA A 44 -14.39 5.12 4.47
CA ALA A 44 -13.67 5.62 5.65
C ALA A 44 -13.49 7.16 5.68
N GLY A 45 -14.01 7.88 4.68
CA GLY A 45 -13.99 9.35 4.64
C GLY A 45 -12.79 9.98 3.94
N PHE A 46 -11.98 9.20 3.21
CA PHE A 46 -10.94 9.74 2.35
C PHE A 46 -11.57 10.38 1.11
N ARG A 47 -11.21 11.61 0.82
CA ARG A 47 -11.74 12.37 -0.33
C ARG A 47 -10.73 12.52 -1.45
N ASP A 48 -9.46 12.55 -1.09
CA ASP A 48 -8.36 12.70 -2.00
C ASP A 48 -7.71 11.33 -2.25
N ILE A 49 -8.16 10.67 -3.29
CA ILE A 49 -7.71 9.33 -3.66
C ILE A 49 -7.21 9.35 -5.10
N LYS A 50 -5.96 8.97 -5.30
CA LYS A 50 -5.35 8.79 -6.62
C LYS A 50 -5.05 7.32 -6.86
N ARG A 51 -5.24 6.86 -8.10
CA ARG A 51 -4.94 5.48 -8.50
C ARG A 51 -4.03 5.45 -9.72
N VAL A 52 -3.13 4.50 -9.74
CA VAL A 52 -2.31 4.16 -10.90
C VAL A 52 -2.16 2.65 -11.03
N LEU A 53 -1.95 2.20 -12.26
CA LEU A 53 -1.54 0.84 -12.57
C LEU A 53 -0.10 0.86 -13.06
N ILE A 54 0.75 0.03 -12.49
CA ILE A 54 2.16 -0.08 -12.87
C ILE A 54 2.57 -1.53 -13.09
N LYS A 55 3.66 -1.72 -13.83
CA LYS A 55 4.37 -3.00 -13.85
C LYS A 55 5.04 -3.25 -12.51
N ASP A 56 5.30 -4.50 -12.21
CA ASP A 56 6.22 -4.87 -11.12
C ASP A 56 7.66 -4.62 -11.59
N ASP A 57 8.06 -3.37 -11.47
CA ASP A 57 9.32 -2.82 -11.94
C ASP A 57 9.88 -1.81 -10.93
N PRO A 58 11.15 -1.97 -10.49
CA PRO A 58 11.74 -1.08 -9.49
C PRO A 58 11.73 0.41 -9.87
N MET A 59 11.87 0.73 -11.15
CA MET A 59 11.86 2.13 -11.61
C MET A 59 10.47 2.73 -11.48
N MET A 60 9.44 2.01 -11.92
CA MET A 60 8.05 2.47 -11.82
C MET A 60 7.62 2.61 -10.36
N ILE A 61 8.01 1.70 -9.49
CA ILE A 61 7.75 1.77 -8.04
C ILE A 61 8.37 3.05 -7.46
N LYS A 62 9.64 3.33 -7.78
CA LYS A 62 10.33 4.55 -7.32
C LYS A 62 9.67 5.82 -7.82
N GLU A 63 9.22 5.84 -9.07
CA GLU A 63 8.52 7.01 -9.64
C GLU A 63 7.19 7.27 -8.93
N VAL A 64 6.43 6.23 -8.58
CA VAL A 64 5.20 6.37 -7.78
C VAL A 64 5.50 6.95 -6.39
N VAL A 65 6.55 6.47 -5.73
CA VAL A 65 6.98 7.04 -4.43
C VAL A 65 7.29 8.53 -4.55
N LYS A 66 8.07 8.94 -5.56
CA LYS A 66 8.38 10.35 -5.81
C LYS A 66 7.12 11.17 -6.07
N MET A 67 6.21 10.66 -6.88
CA MET A 67 4.96 11.33 -7.22
C MET A 67 4.10 11.54 -5.97
N ALA A 68 3.90 10.49 -5.17
CA ALA A 68 3.12 10.54 -3.94
C ALA A 68 3.72 11.54 -2.93
N SER A 69 5.04 11.53 -2.76
CA SER A 69 5.75 12.50 -1.90
C SER A 69 5.60 13.93 -2.39
N LYS A 70 5.83 14.17 -3.69
CA LYS A 70 5.75 15.51 -4.29
C LYS A 70 4.35 16.10 -4.22
N GLU A 71 3.32 15.28 -4.42
CA GLU A 71 1.92 15.69 -4.35
C GLU A 71 1.38 15.76 -2.91
N GLY A 72 2.19 15.39 -1.91
CA GLY A 72 1.87 15.53 -0.49
C GLY A 72 0.82 14.54 0.03
N TYR A 73 0.77 13.33 -0.54
CA TYR A 73 -0.07 12.26 0.00
C TYR A 73 0.40 11.82 1.38
N SER A 74 -0.55 11.47 2.24
CA SER A 74 -0.24 10.97 3.59
C SER A 74 0.05 9.47 3.59
N ILE A 75 -0.64 8.72 2.73
CA ILE A 75 -0.54 7.26 2.62
C ILE A 75 -0.31 6.88 1.17
N LEU A 76 0.59 5.94 0.94
CA LEU A 76 0.81 5.26 -0.33
C LEU A 76 0.67 3.75 -0.15
N ILE A 77 -0.14 3.11 -0.97
CA ILE A 77 -0.34 1.66 -0.93
C ILE A 77 0.01 1.06 -2.27
N PHE A 78 0.94 0.11 -2.26
CA PHE A 78 1.20 -0.79 -3.39
C PHE A 78 0.41 -2.09 -3.19
N ILE A 79 -0.35 -2.49 -4.18
CA ILE A 79 -1.16 -3.71 -4.18
C ILE A 79 -0.57 -4.68 -5.21
N GLY A 80 0.14 -5.70 -4.74
CA GLY A 80 0.82 -6.70 -5.57
C GLY A 80 2.34 -6.65 -5.45
N GLY A 81 3.02 -7.63 -6.06
CA GLY A 81 4.47 -7.73 -6.06
C GLY A 81 5.10 -8.09 -4.71
N THR A 82 4.34 -8.70 -3.81
CA THR A 82 4.79 -9.03 -2.44
C THR A 82 5.11 -10.51 -2.22
N GLY A 83 4.98 -11.35 -3.25
CA GLY A 83 5.24 -12.77 -3.18
C GLY A 83 6.73 -13.13 -3.25
N VAL A 84 7.00 -14.41 -3.49
CA VAL A 84 8.37 -14.98 -3.56
C VAL A 84 8.82 -15.28 -4.99
N ALA A 85 8.06 -14.84 -6.00
CA ALA A 85 8.47 -14.97 -7.39
C ALA A 85 9.70 -14.10 -7.69
N LYS A 86 10.51 -14.51 -8.65
CA LYS A 86 11.75 -13.79 -8.99
C LYS A 86 11.49 -12.37 -9.51
N ASP A 87 10.33 -12.14 -10.06
CA ASP A 87 9.86 -10.87 -10.62
C ASP A 87 8.89 -10.10 -9.70
N ASP A 88 8.79 -10.50 -8.43
CA ASP A 88 8.15 -9.72 -7.37
C ASP A 88 9.15 -8.72 -6.78
N TYR A 89 9.07 -7.45 -7.18
CA TYR A 89 10.07 -6.42 -6.81
C TYR A 89 9.56 -5.38 -5.80
N THR A 90 8.25 -5.37 -5.48
CA THR A 90 7.67 -4.30 -4.66
C THR A 90 8.35 -4.19 -3.30
N VAL A 91 8.45 -5.28 -2.57
CA VAL A 91 9.01 -5.29 -1.21
C VAL A 91 10.50 -4.96 -1.23
N GLU A 92 11.28 -5.58 -2.12
CA GLU A 92 12.71 -5.34 -2.25
C GLU A 92 13.03 -3.88 -2.57
N THR A 93 12.23 -3.28 -3.45
CA THR A 93 12.41 -1.88 -3.83
C THR A 93 12.10 -0.95 -2.67
N LEU A 94 10.95 -1.16 -2.00
CA LEU A 94 10.54 -0.32 -0.88
C LEU A 94 11.46 -0.42 0.33
N LYS A 95 11.96 -1.63 0.66
CA LYS A 95 12.90 -1.81 1.77
C LYS A 95 14.18 -1.02 1.62
N LYS A 96 14.62 -0.77 0.39
CA LYS A 96 15.78 0.11 0.11
C LYS A 96 15.46 1.59 0.26
N LEU A 97 14.19 1.97 0.22
CA LEU A 97 13.74 3.36 0.30
C LEU A 97 13.27 3.76 1.69
N PHE A 98 12.83 2.80 2.52
CA PHE A 98 12.39 3.10 3.88
C PHE A 98 13.51 3.72 4.71
N ASP A 99 13.23 4.88 5.27
CA ASP A 99 14.07 5.45 6.32
C ASP A 99 13.71 4.87 7.70
N LYS A 100 12.49 4.37 7.85
CA LYS A 100 12.04 3.63 9.04
C LYS A 100 11.02 2.56 8.66
N GLU A 101 11.39 1.31 8.85
CA GLU A 101 10.53 0.16 8.60
C GLU A 101 9.58 -0.08 9.80
N ILE A 102 8.39 -0.62 9.51
CA ILE A 102 7.38 -1.02 10.51
C ILE A 102 7.18 -2.55 10.40
N PRO A 103 8.08 -3.35 10.97
CA PRO A 103 8.04 -4.81 10.80
C PRO A 103 6.80 -5.46 11.44
N GLY A 104 6.19 -4.82 12.44
CA GLY A 104 4.95 -5.29 13.07
C GLY A 104 3.78 -5.41 12.10
N PHE A 105 3.78 -4.67 11.00
CA PHE A 105 2.74 -4.80 9.97
C PHE A 105 2.75 -6.19 9.33
N ASN A 106 3.92 -6.70 8.92
CA ASN A 106 4.03 -8.05 8.38
C ASN A 106 3.67 -9.11 9.41
N VAL A 107 4.10 -8.94 10.65
CA VAL A 107 3.79 -9.89 11.74
C VAL A 107 2.28 -10.02 11.93
N LEU A 108 1.56 -8.90 12.04
CA LEU A 108 0.11 -8.90 12.21
C LEU A 108 -0.61 -9.43 10.96
N TYR A 109 -0.17 -9.03 9.77
CA TYR A 109 -0.72 -9.56 8.53
C TYR A 109 -0.59 -11.09 8.47
N THR A 110 0.59 -11.62 8.73
CA THR A 110 0.83 -13.07 8.71
C THR A 110 -0.02 -13.79 9.74
N LEU A 111 -0.12 -13.24 10.94
CA LEU A 111 -0.93 -13.82 12.03
C LEU A 111 -2.42 -13.90 11.67
N TYR A 112 -2.98 -12.84 11.08
CA TYR A 112 -4.38 -12.85 10.65
C TYR A 112 -4.62 -13.71 9.42
N SER A 113 -3.70 -13.68 8.47
CA SER A 113 -3.78 -14.46 7.24
C SER A 113 -3.67 -15.96 7.48
N GLU A 114 -2.85 -16.37 8.45
CA GLU A 114 -2.68 -17.78 8.81
C GLU A 114 -4.01 -18.44 9.20
N ARG A 115 -4.89 -17.73 9.88
CA ARG A 115 -6.23 -18.23 10.25
C ARG A 115 -7.11 -18.57 9.04
N GLU A 116 -6.86 -17.94 7.89
CA GLU A 116 -7.64 -18.16 6.67
C GLU A 116 -6.99 -19.15 5.70
N VAL A 117 -5.66 -19.07 5.56
CA VAL A 117 -4.91 -19.81 4.52
C VAL A 117 -3.86 -20.77 5.07
N GLY A 118 -3.75 -20.87 6.40
CA GLY A 118 -2.78 -21.72 7.08
C GLY A 118 -1.33 -21.32 6.76
N VAL A 119 -0.46 -22.30 6.67
CA VAL A 119 0.99 -22.09 6.44
C VAL A 119 1.34 -21.34 5.14
N ARG A 120 0.41 -21.25 4.20
CA ARG A 120 0.60 -20.46 2.97
C ARG A 120 0.82 -18.97 3.25
N ALA A 121 0.37 -18.49 4.42
CA ALA A 121 0.59 -17.11 4.83
C ALA A 121 2.08 -16.72 4.87
N MET A 122 2.99 -17.67 5.12
CA MET A 122 4.44 -17.41 5.16
C MET A 122 5.02 -16.97 3.80
N ALA A 123 4.37 -17.27 2.70
CA ALA A 123 4.84 -16.88 1.36
C ALA A 123 4.58 -15.41 1.02
N SER A 124 3.75 -14.73 1.79
CA SER A 124 3.48 -13.30 1.61
C SER A 124 4.43 -12.44 2.45
N ARG A 125 4.96 -11.42 1.83
CA ARG A 125 5.92 -10.52 2.46
C ARG A 125 5.38 -9.09 2.54
N ALA A 126 4.13 -8.95 2.98
CA ALA A 126 3.53 -7.65 3.23
C ALA A 126 4.48 -6.76 4.05
N SER A 127 4.57 -5.48 3.74
CA SER A 127 5.56 -4.59 4.32
C SER A 127 4.99 -3.19 4.55
N ALA A 128 5.52 -2.48 5.53
CA ALA A 128 5.19 -1.10 5.78
C ALA A 128 6.40 -0.33 6.31
N GLY A 129 6.43 0.97 6.06
CA GLY A 129 7.47 1.85 6.54
C GLY A 129 7.21 3.29 6.18
N PHE A 130 8.09 4.18 6.64
CA PHE A 130 8.09 5.58 6.25
C PHE A 130 9.19 5.88 5.24
N ILE A 131 8.86 6.73 4.28
CA ILE A 131 9.80 7.43 3.41
C ILE A 131 9.52 8.90 3.63
N ASP A 132 10.42 9.60 4.32
CA ASP A 132 10.17 10.94 4.88
C ASP A 132 8.88 10.96 5.72
N ASN A 133 7.88 11.73 5.34
CA ASN A 133 6.58 11.79 6.02
C ASN A 133 5.49 10.95 5.33
N LEU A 134 5.82 10.23 4.28
CA LEU A 134 4.90 9.36 3.55
C LEU A 134 4.86 7.99 4.22
N LEU A 135 3.68 7.57 4.66
CA LEU A 135 3.45 6.23 5.18
C LEU A 135 3.16 5.28 4.01
N VAL A 136 4.03 4.30 3.82
CA VAL A 136 3.99 3.41 2.65
C VAL A 136 3.70 1.98 3.06
N TYR A 137 2.78 1.34 2.36
CA TYR A 137 2.43 -0.06 2.52
C TYR A 137 2.63 -0.83 1.22
N ALA A 138 3.10 -2.06 1.32
CA ALA A 138 3.05 -3.07 0.27
C ALA A 138 2.17 -4.23 0.74
N ILE A 139 1.08 -4.49 0.05
CA ILE A 139 0.11 -5.50 0.43
C ILE A 139 -0.13 -6.50 -0.71
N PRO A 140 -0.47 -7.76 -0.40
CA PRO A 140 -0.76 -8.75 -1.42
C PRO A 140 -1.96 -8.37 -2.29
N GLY A 141 -1.94 -8.84 -3.54
CA GLY A 141 -2.89 -8.44 -4.57
C GLY A 141 -4.27 -9.11 -4.51
N SER A 142 -4.50 -10.10 -3.64
CA SER A 142 -5.80 -10.76 -3.54
C SER A 142 -6.86 -9.88 -2.87
N ILE A 143 -8.11 -10.03 -3.29
CA ILE A 143 -9.27 -9.34 -2.69
C ILE A 143 -9.32 -9.51 -1.17
N LYS A 144 -9.11 -10.75 -0.68
CA LYS A 144 -9.10 -11.03 0.77
C LYS A 144 -7.98 -10.29 1.50
N ALA A 145 -6.77 -10.30 0.93
CA ALA A 145 -5.63 -9.62 1.51
C ALA A 145 -5.81 -8.09 1.53
N VAL A 146 -6.33 -7.51 0.46
CA VAL A 146 -6.64 -6.08 0.39
C VAL A 146 -7.63 -5.68 1.47
N ARG A 147 -8.73 -6.41 1.61
CA ARG A 147 -9.72 -6.16 2.66
C ARG A 147 -9.11 -6.28 4.05
N LEU A 148 -8.41 -7.39 4.33
CA LEU A 148 -7.77 -7.64 5.62
C LEU A 148 -6.79 -6.52 5.97
N CYS A 149 -5.88 -6.18 5.06
CA CYS A 149 -4.88 -5.15 5.30
C CYS A 149 -5.51 -3.78 5.56
N ILE A 150 -6.44 -3.35 4.72
CA ILE A 150 -6.98 -1.99 4.83
C ILE A 150 -7.91 -1.87 6.04
N GLU A 151 -8.87 -2.78 6.20
CA GLU A 151 -9.88 -2.67 7.27
C GLU A 151 -9.32 -2.99 8.66
N ARG A 152 -8.42 -3.97 8.77
CA ARG A 152 -7.97 -4.48 10.06
C ARG A 152 -6.62 -3.92 10.53
N LEU A 153 -5.78 -3.43 9.63
CA LEU A 153 -4.42 -3.01 9.95
C LEU A 153 -4.16 -1.54 9.60
N ILE A 154 -4.52 -1.08 8.40
CA ILE A 154 -4.17 0.25 7.93
C ILE A 154 -5.09 1.32 8.53
N LEU A 155 -6.39 1.23 8.29
CA LEU A 155 -7.34 2.24 8.76
C LEU A 155 -7.33 2.45 10.28
N PRO A 156 -7.23 1.39 11.12
CA PRO A 156 -7.21 1.58 12.56
C PRO A 156 -5.99 2.33 13.10
N GLU A 157 -4.84 2.29 12.41
CA GLU A 157 -3.57 2.74 12.97
C GLU A 157 -2.84 3.81 12.15
N ALA A 158 -3.14 3.97 10.86
CA ALA A 158 -2.37 4.85 9.98
C ALA A 158 -2.33 6.32 10.49
N GLU A 159 -3.44 6.85 10.95
CA GLU A 159 -3.50 8.22 11.47
C GLU A 159 -2.61 8.41 12.69
N HIS A 160 -2.61 7.45 13.61
CA HIS A 160 -1.74 7.44 14.78
C HIS A 160 -0.26 7.41 14.37
N LEU A 161 0.13 6.49 13.49
CA LEU A 161 1.50 6.39 13.00
C LEU A 161 2.00 7.69 12.35
N ILE A 162 1.16 8.34 11.55
CA ILE A 162 1.48 9.61 10.91
C ILE A 162 1.70 10.72 11.96
N LYS A 163 0.84 10.79 12.99
CA LYS A 163 0.99 11.75 14.10
C LYS A 163 2.28 11.51 14.87
N VAL A 164 2.58 10.26 15.23
CA VAL A 164 3.82 9.89 15.91
C VAL A 164 5.05 10.27 15.07
N ARG A 165 5.02 9.97 13.77
CA ARG A 165 6.11 10.33 12.85
C ARG A 165 6.40 11.82 12.83
N ARG A 166 5.38 12.65 12.92
CA ARG A 166 5.49 14.11 12.92
C ARG A 166 5.81 14.71 14.30
N GLY A 167 6.01 13.88 15.31
CA GLY A 167 6.29 14.33 16.68
C GLY A 167 5.09 14.99 17.38
N LEU A 168 3.89 14.77 16.89
CA LEU A 168 2.68 15.26 17.55
C LEU A 168 2.37 14.34 18.74
N LYS A 169 2.39 14.91 19.95
CA LYS A 169 2.04 14.16 21.18
C LYS A 169 0.55 13.82 21.20
N HIS A 170 0.25 12.72 21.88
CA HIS A 170 -1.13 12.24 22.13
C HIS A 170 -1.93 13.23 22.95
#